data_f9721b15fca42abbb7064a9cd5669f72
#
_entry.id   f9721b15fca42abbb7064a9cd5669f72
#
_cell.length_a   1.000
_cell.length_b   1.000
_cell.length_c   1.000
_cell.angle_alpha   90.00
_cell.angle_beta   90.00
_cell.angle_gamma   90.00
#
_symmetry.space_group_name_H-M   'P 1'
#
loop_
_entity.id
_entity.type
_entity.pdbx_description
1 polymer ?
#
loop_
_entity_poly.entity_id
_entity_poly.type
_entity_poly.pdbx_seq_one_letter_code
_entity_poly.pdbx_strand_id
1 'polypeptide(L)'
;MMISRRQWMAGGAALATTLAAGPLVAKGLKPKPIGLQLYTVRELFSKDPMGTLEKVAKIGYREVEYGGGGYDKMDHAALRKTMDRLGLKSPSLHIGYEALSGDFDGSVKMAKTLGADTVILPYMTAEQRNAESWKVAVANFNRWAEQLKKAGLDFAYHNHDFEFTTKPGGVSLYDTLLADADPALVKLELDLFWVIAAGEDPKAIIKRNPGRIYAYHVKDRTADGKMTSVGKGVIDFADIFTLNGTAGVKHFYVENDQSPAPYLPDIQTSFATLSRLRA
;
A
#
# COMPACT_ATOMS: atom_id res chain seq x y z
N MET A 1 30.56 81.01 -16.54
CA MET A 1 30.69 80.77 -17.96
C MET A 1 30.22 79.38 -18.27
N MET A 2 29.16 79.29 -19.02
CA MET A 2 28.37 78.20 -19.52
C MET A 2 29.17 77.06 -20.11
N ILE A 3 28.65 75.84 -20.00
CA ILE A 3 28.09 75.01 -21.07
C ILE A 3 27.85 73.59 -20.46
N SER A 4 26.64 73.14 -20.33
CA SER A 4 25.66 72.31 -21.12
C SER A 4 26.22 70.95 -21.49
N ARG A 5 25.63 70.09 -20.98
CA ARG A 5 24.85 68.85 -20.93
C ARG A 5 24.28 68.20 -22.19
N ARG A 6 24.42 67.02 -22.31
CA ARG A 6 23.31 66.12 -22.81
C ARG A 6 23.34 64.74 -22.17
N GLN A 7 22.22 64.43 -21.57
CA GLN A 7 21.91 63.16 -21.04
C GLN A 7 21.68 62.13 -22.16
N TRP A 8 22.20 60.95 -21.95
CA TRP A 8 21.72 59.77 -22.67
C TRP A 8 21.08 58.83 -21.66
N MET A 9 19.79 58.64 -21.77
CA MET A 9 19.08 57.57 -21.12
C MET A 9 19.20 56.33 -21.98
N ALA A 10 19.84 55.28 -21.46
CA ALA A 10 19.72 53.93 -22.00
C ALA A 10 18.90 53.11 -21.05
N GLY A 11 17.63 52.88 -21.46
CA GLY A 11 16.73 51.95 -20.79
C GLY A 11 17.16 50.52 -21.02
N GLY A 12 17.67 49.89 -19.98
CA GLY A 12 17.87 48.48 -19.96
C GLY A 12 16.59 47.76 -19.53
N ALA A 13 15.88 47.14 -20.46
CA ALA A 13 14.79 46.19 -20.15
C ALA A 13 15.40 44.91 -19.59
N ALA A 14 15.27 44.69 -18.29
CA ALA A 14 15.57 43.42 -17.67
C ALA A 14 14.46 42.43 -18.04
N LEU A 15 14.75 41.51 -18.95
CA LEU A 15 13.91 40.31 -19.14
C LEU A 15 14.07 39.43 -17.89
N ALA A 16 13.06 39.41 -17.02
CA ALA A 16 12.95 38.41 -15.99
C ALA A 16 12.50 37.07 -16.66
N THR A 17 13.46 36.22 -16.95
CA THR A 17 13.17 34.80 -17.29
C THR A 17 12.77 34.09 -16.02
N THR A 18 11.48 33.90 -15.81
CA THR A 18 10.96 32.97 -14.83
C THR A 18 11.27 31.55 -15.33
N LEU A 19 12.34 30.97 -14.82
CA LEU A 19 12.59 29.54 -14.93
C LEU A 19 11.52 28.85 -14.09
N ALA A 20 10.52 28.32 -14.74
CA ALA A 20 9.61 27.34 -14.14
C ALA A 20 10.48 26.14 -13.73
N ALA A 21 10.72 26.00 -12.43
CA ALA A 21 11.33 24.79 -11.88
C ALA A 21 10.32 23.66 -12.08
N GLY A 22 10.48 22.90 -13.16
CA GLY A 22 9.82 21.61 -13.31
C GLY A 22 10.30 20.69 -12.19
N PRO A 23 9.49 19.70 -11.80
CA PRO A 23 9.86 18.77 -10.75
C PRO A 23 11.20 18.12 -11.11
N LEU A 24 12.16 18.20 -10.18
CA LEU A 24 13.44 17.49 -10.27
C LEU A 24 13.16 15.99 -10.23
N VAL A 25 12.97 15.39 -11.40
CA VAL A 25 12.98 13.93 -11.54
C VAL A 25 14.40 13.47 -11.26
N ALA A 26 14.62 12.80 -10.15
CA ALA A 26 15.88 12.17 -9.83
C ALA A 26 16.24 11.18 -10.97
N LYS A 27 17.19 11.58 -11.82
CA LYS A 27 17.67 10.76 -12.94
C LYS A 27 18.26 9.46 -12.37
N GLY A 28 17.59 8.33 -12.64
CA GLY A 28 18.21 7.01 -12.49
C GLY A 28 17.43 5.91 -11.76
N LEU A 29 16.37 6.23 -11.01
CA LEU A 29 15.56 5.19 -10.38
C LEU A 29 14.41 4.79 -11.31
N LYS A 30 14.39 3.51 -11.73
CA LYS A 30 13.20 2.98 -12.42
C LYS A 30 11.98 3.14 -11.51
N PRO A 31 10.85 3.65 -12.02
CA PRO A 31 9.64 3.75 -11.21
C PRO A 31 9.29 2.36 -10.66
N LYS A 32 8.97 2.29 -9.36
CA LYS A 32 8.52 1.03 -8.75
C LYS A 32 7.21 0.60 -9.42
N PRO A 33 6.95 -0.70 -9.61
CA PRO A 33 5.70 -1.17 -10.18
C PRO A 33 4.50 -0.73 -9.33
N ILE A 34 3.35 -0.55 -9.95
CA ILE A 34 2.09 -0.28 -9.26
C ILE A 34 1.34 -1.59 -9.16
N GLY A 35 0.92 -1.90 -7.95
CA GLY A 35 0.13 -3.06 -7.61
C GLY A 35 -1.35 -2.74 -7.44
N LEU A 36 -2.17 -3.79 -7.54
CA LEU A 36 -3.58 -3.79 -7.21
C LEU A 36 -3.85 -4.83 -6.14
N GLN A 37 -4.49 -4.43 -5.03
CA GLN A 37 -5.10 -5.39 -4.11
C GLN A 37 -6.37 -5.93 -4.75
N LEU A 38 -6.42 -7.24 -5.00
CA LEU A 38 -7.50 -7.91 -5.75
C LEU A 38 -8.84 -7.90 -5.00
N TYR A 39 -8.84 -7.58 -3.71
CA TYR A 39 -10.09 -7.36 -2.97
C TYR A 39 -10.95 -6.28 -3.62
N THR A 40 -10.35 -5.27 -4.23
CA THR A 40 -11.02 -4.21 -4.99
C THR A 40 -11.94 -4.76 -6.08
N VAL A 41 -11.51 -5.81 -6.74
CA VAL A 41 -12.20 -6.46 -7.87
C VAL A 41 -12.65 -7.88 -7.53
N ARG A 42 -12.79 -8.20 -6.24
CA ARG A 42 -13.07 -9.56 -5.73
C ARG A 42 -14.27 -10.25 -6.38
N GLU A 43 -15.31 -9.49 -6.75
CA GLU A 43 -16.49 -10.05 -7.40
C GLU A 43 -16.25 -10.42 -8.88
N LEU A 44 -15.40 -9.66 -9.58
CA LEU A 44 -14.95 -10.04 -10.92
C LEU A 44 -14.03 -11.25 -10.83
N PHE A 45 -13.08 -11.18 -9.88
CA PHE A 45 -12.05 -12.19 -9.70
C PHE A 45 -12.66 -13.55 -9.30
N SER A 46 -13.67 -13.58 -8.43
CA SER A 46 -14.34 -14.83 -8.05
C SER A 46 -15.09 -15.52 -9.21
N LYS A 47 -15.55 -14.74 -10.19
CA LYS A 47 -16.30 -15.25 -11.36
C LYS A 47 -15.37 -15.66 -12.51
N ASP A 48 -14.33 -14.88 -12.76
CA ASP A 48 -13.37 -15.07 -13.86
C ASP A 48 -11.98 -14.61 -13.40
N PRO A 49 -11.25 -15.42 -12.64
CA PRO A 49 -9.95 -15.02 -12.11
C PRO A 49 -8.92 -14.71 -13.20
N MET A 50 -8.85 -15.56 -14.23
CA MET A 50 -7.84 -15.39 -15.30
C MET A 50 -8.14 -14.16 -16.16
N GLY A 51 -9.38 -13.97 -16.59
CA GLY A 51 -9.80 -12.80 -17.35
C GLY A 51 -9.73 -11.51 -16.53
N THR A 52 -9.88 -11.57 -15.21
CA THR A 52 -9.67 -10.41 -14.33
C THR A 52 -8.19 -10.02 -14.29
N LEU A 53 -7.28 -10.97 -14.13
CA LEU A 53 -5.83 -10.71 -14.19
C LEU A 53 -5.42 -10.12 -15.56
N GLU A 54 -6.01 -10.61 -16.67
CA GLU A 54 -5.76 -10.03 -18.00
C GLU A 54 -6.18 -8.56 -18.09
N LYS A 55 -7.36 -8.22 -17.55
CA LYS A 55 -7.86 -6.83 -17.52
C LYS A 55 -6.97 -5.94 -16.66
N VAL A 56 -6.54 -6.42 -15.50
CA VAL A 56 -5.62 -5.72 -14.59
C VAL A 56 -4.26 -5.44 -15.27
N ALA A 57 -3.69 -6.46 -15.90
CA ALA A 57 -2.43 -6.32 -16.65
C ALA A 57 -2.55 -5.35 -17.83
N LYS A 58 -3.69 -5.37 -18.55
CA LYS A 58 -3.98 -4.48 -19.69
C LYS A 58 -4.09 -3.02 -19.27
N ILE A 59 -4.60 -2.71 -18.08
CA ILE A 59 -4.63 -1.35 -17.51
C ILE A 59 -3.21 -0.81 -17.30
N GLY A 60 -2.27 -1.69 -16.96
CA GLY A 60 -0.87 -1.32 -16.76
C GLY A 60 -0.29 -1.75 -15.41
N TYR A 61 -1.08 -2.32 -14.52
CA TYR A 61 -0.58 -2.91 -13.28
C TYR A 61 0.48 -3.97 -13.56
N ARG A 62 1.47 -4.07 -12.69
CA ARG A 62 2.55 -5.07 -12.79
C ARG A 62 2.69 -5.92 -11.55
N GLU A 63 2.00 -5.53 -10.50
CA GLU A 63 1.86 -6.32 -9.27
C GLU A 63 0.39 -6.50 -8.94
N VAL A 64 0.08 -7.62 -8.30
CA VAL A 64 -1.20 -7.88 -7.65
C VAL A 64 -0.92 -8.39 -6.25
N GLU A 65 -1.81 -8.08 -5.34
CA GLU A 65 -1.85 -8.70 -4.03
C GLU A 65 -3.15 -9.48 -3.90
N TYR A 66 -3.04 -10.76 -3.58
CA TYR A 66 -4.21 -11.60 -3.39
C TYR A 66 -4.88 -11.28 -2.06
N GLY A 67 -6.20 -11.02 -2.11
CA GLY A 67 -7.05 -10.81 -0.96
C GLY A 67 -8.51 -10.96 -1.35
N GLY A 68 -9.27 -11.81 -0.66
CA GLY A 68 -10.67 -12.11 -0.98
C GLY A 68 -10.89 -12.85 -2.30
N GLY A 69 -12.15 -12.87 -2.78
CA GLY A 69 -12.50 -13.48 -4.05
C GLY A 69 -12.36 -15.03 -4.11
N GLY A 70 -12.04 -15.67 -2.99
CA GLY A 70 -11.92 -17.12 -2.89
C GLY A 70 -10.61 -17.69 -3.46
N TYR A 71 -9.58 -16.87 -3.66
CA TYR A 71 -8.31 -17.30 -4.25
C TYR A 71 -7.64 -18.46 -3.50
N ASP A 72 -7.86 -18.52 -2.18
CA ASP A 72 -7.34 -19.55 -1.28
C ASP A 72 -7.77 -20.99 -1.63
N LYS A 73 -8.86 -21.12 -2.39
CA LYS A 73 -9.42 -22.40 -2.84
C LYS A 73 -9.25 -22.67 -4.33
N MET A 74 -8.55 -21.78 -5.05
CA MET A 74 -8.34 -21.90 -6.49
C MET A 74 -7.08 -22.74 -6.82
N ASP A 75 -6.91 -23.06 -8.10
CA ASP A 75 -5.68 -23.66 -8.60
C ASP A 75 -4.57 -22.59 -8.64
N HIS A 76 -3.73 -22.54 -7.60
CA HIS A 76 -2.64 -21.58 -7.46
C HIS A 76 -1.58 -21.72 -8.56
N ALA A 77 -1.37 -22.94 -9.09
CA ALA A 77 -0.42 -23.14 -10.17
C ALA A 77 -0.96 -22.53 -11.48
N ALA A 78 -2.25 -22.64 -11.75
CA ALA A 78 -2.90 -22.00 -12.90
C ALA A 78 -2.90 -20.47 -12.78
N LEU A 79 -3.16 -19.91 -11.58
CA LEU A 79 -3.05 -18.49 -11.28
C LEU A 79 -1.62 -18.00 -11.53
N ARG A 80 -0.63 -18.68 -11.01
CA ARG A 80 0.79 -18.36 -11.19
C ARG A 80 1.18 -18.37 -12.68
N LYS A 81 0.82 -19.43 -13.40
CA LYS A 81 1.09 -19.52 -14.85
C LYS A 81 0.46 -18.35 -15.63
N THR A 82 -0.74 -17.93 -15.24
CA THR A 82 -1.41 -16.80 -15.86
C THR A 82 -0.68 -15.50 -15.56
N MET A 83 -0.28 -15.25 -14.31
CA MET A 83 0.53 -14.08 -13.96
C MET A 83 1.84 -14.03 -14.72
N ASP A 84 2.56 -15.14 -14.82
CA ASP A 84 3.83 -15.22 -15.55
C ASP A 84 3.65 -14.84 -17.03
N ARG A 85 2.59 -15.37 -17.68
CA ARG A 85 2.23 -15.02 -19.06
C ARG A 85 1.92 -13.53 -19.25
N LEU A 86 1.31 -12.90 -18.25
CA LEU A 86 0.91 -11.50 -18.27
C LEU A 86 1.99 -10.52 -17.80
N GLY A 87 3.12 -11.02 -17.31
CA GLY A 87 4.15 -10.21 -16.69
C GLY A 87 3.73 -9.58 -15.35
N LEU A 88 2.74 -10.18 -14.67
CA LEU A 88 2.31 -9.81 -13.33
C LEU A 88 3.15 -10.56 -12.29
N LYS A 89 3.34 -9.93 -11.12
CA LYS A 89 3.93 -10.54 -9.93
C LYS A 89 2.97 -10.40 -8.76
N SER A 90 3.08 -11.30 -7.79
CA SER A 90 2.41 -11.19 -6.50
C SER A 90 3.45 -11.22 -5.38
N PRO A 91 4.09 -10.08 -5.05
CA PRO A 91 5.12 -10.05 -4.00
C PRO A 91 4.57 -10.38 -2.63
N SER A 92 3.29 -10.09 -2.39
CA SER A 92 2.58 -10.37 -1.14
C SER A 92 1.18 -10.93 -1.39
N LEU A 93 0.61 -11.50 -0.33
CA LEU A 93 -0.79 -11.95 -0.31
C LEU A 93 -1.33 -11.89 1.13
N HIS A 94 -2.64 -11.66 1.24
CA HIS A 94 -3.35 -11.61 2.50
C HIS A 94 -3.78 -13.01 2.96
N ILE A 95 -3.23 -13.49 4.06
CA ILE A 95 -3.65 -14.75 4.68
C ILE A 95 -4.25 -14.45 6.06
N GLY A 96 -5.48 -14.90 6.28
CA GLY A 96 -6.20 -14.66 7.53
C GLY A 96 -5.61 -15.40 8.73
N TYR A 97 -5.92 -14.91 9.93
CA TYR A 97 -5.45 -15.45 11.21
C TYR A 97 -5.76 -16.93 11.38
N GLU A 98 -6.98 -17.34 11.02
CA GLU A 98 -7.44 -18.72 11.15
C GLU A 98 -6.65 -19.68 10.24
N ALA A 99 -6.33 -19.24 9.02
CA ALA A 99 -5.54 -20.04 8.08
C ALA A 99 -4.10 -20.24 8.60
N LEU A 100 -3.46 -19.15 9.08
CA LEU A 100 -2.12 -19.24 9.68
C LEU A 100 -2.09 -20.07 10.97
N SER A 101 -3.18 -20.08 11.74
CA SER A 101 -3.31 -20.88 12.97
C SER A 101 -3.58 -22.36 12.69
N GLY A 102 -4.40 -22.63 11.69
CA GLY A 102 -4.93 -23.98 11.41
C GLY A 102 -4.10 -24.77 10.40
N ASP A 103 -3.57 -24.11 9.36
CA ASP A 103 -2.77 -24.73 8.29
C ASP A 103 -1.62 -23.82 7.85
N PHE A 104 -0.64 -23.70 8.70
CA PHE A 104 0.54 -22.89 8.43
C PHE A 104 1.34 -23.38 7.20
N ASP A 105 1.55 -24.69 7.09
CA ASP A 105 2.33 -25.27 5.99
C ASP A 105 1.61 -25.12 4.64
N GLY A 106 0.29 -25.28 4.62
CA GLY A 106 -0.54 -24.99 3.44
C GLY A 106 -0.46 -23.51 3.04
N SER A 107 -0.48 -22.61 4.02
CA SER A 107 -0.31 -21.17 3.80
C SER A 107 1.06 -20.84 3.19
N VAL A 108 2.14 -21.43 3.69
CA VAL A 108 3.50 -21.29 3.13
C VAL A 108 3.56 -21.84 1.70
N LYS A 109 2.99 -23.03 1.46
CA LYS A 109 2.95 -23.63 0.12
C LYS A 109 2.20 -22.76 -0.87
N MET A 110 1.04 -22.21 -0.48
CA MET A 110 0.24 -21.29 -1.29
C MET A 110 1.03 -20.04 -1.66
N ALA A 111 1.64 -19.37 -0.66
CA ALA A 111 2.46 -18.17 -0.87
C ALA A 111 3.59 -18.43 -1.89
N LYS A 112 4.34 -19.51 -1.70
CA LYS A 112 5.43 -19.89 -2.61
C LYS A 112 4.94 -20.23 -4.02
N THR A 113 3.82 -20.93 -4.14
CA THR A 113 3.25 -21.29 -5.45
C THR A 113 2.85 -20.04 -6.23
N LEU A 114 2.22 -19.07 -5.56
CA LEU A 114 1.86 -17.77 -6.16
C LEU A 114 3.08 -16.87 -6.38
N GLY A 115 4.23 -17.19 -5.78
CA GLY A 115 5.50 -16.48 -5.96
C GLY A 115 5.65 -15.27 -5.06
N ALA A 116 4.93 -15.26 -3.94
CA ALA A 116 5.08 -14.23 -2.93
C ALA A 116 6.36 -14.43 -2.11
N ASP A 117 6.93 -13.33 -1.65
CA ASP A 117 8.00 -13.29 -0.68
C ASP A 117 7.53 -12.86 0.72
N THR A 118 6.30 -12.33 0.83
CA THR A 118 5.75 -11.81 2.08
C THR A 118 4.31 -12.28 2.27
N VAL A 119 4.02 -12.79 3.45
CA VAL A 119 2.65 -13.09 3.92
C VAL A 119 2.17 -11.92 4.77
N ILE A 120 0.98 -11.42 4.48
CA ILE A 120 0.37 -10.30 5.21
C ILE A 120 -0.88 -10.79 5.94
N LEU A 121 -0.96 -10.50 7.25
CA LEU A 121 -2.18 -10.69 8.01
C LEU A 121 -3.08 -9.46 7.84
N PRO A 122 -4.26 -9.60 7.17
CA PRO A 122 -5.04 -8.44 6.76
C PRO A 122 -6.03 -7.93 7.80
N TYR A 123 -6.43 -8.75 8.79
CA TYR A 123 -7.57 -8.41 9.61
C TYR A 123 -7.68 -9.26 10.87
N MET A 124 -8.19 -8.64 11.93
CA MET A 124 -8.56 -9.32 13.18
C MET A 124 -10.05 -9.13 13.45
N THR A 125 -10.73 -10.19 13.85
CA THR A 125 -12.18 -10.15 14.13
C THR A 125 -12.49 -9.31 15.38
N ALA A 126 -13.74 -8.89 15.55
CA ALA A 126 -14.15 -8.07 16.68
C ALA A 126 -13.83 -8.73 18.04
N GLU A 127 -13.97 -10.06 18.12
CA GLU A 127 -13.69 -10.87 19.31
C GLU A 127 -12.20 -10.85 19.69
N GLN A 128 -11.34 -10.62 18.73
CA GLN A 128 -9.88 -10.58 18.90
C GLN A 128 -9.34 -9.19 19.28
N ARG A 129 -10.20 -8.15 19.34
CA ARG A 129 -9.81 -6.74 19.55
C ARG A 129 -9.85 -6.30 21.01
N ASN A 130 -9.66 -7.19 21.95
CA ASN A 130 -9.50 -6.89 23.39
C ASN A 130 -8.03 -7.07 23.80
N ALA A 131 -7.65 -6.55 24.98
CA ALA A 131 -6.26 -6.54 25.45
C ALA A 131 -5.63 -7.95 25.53
N GLU A 132 -6.37 -8.93 26.03
CA GLU A 132 -5.87 -10.29 26.21
C GLU A 132 -5.68 -10.99 24.86
N SER A 133 -6.74 -11.04 24.05
CA SER A 133 -6.68 -11.66 22.71
C SER A 133 -5.66 -10.99 21.80
N TRP A 134 -5.53 -9.66 21.87
CA TRP A 134 -4.56 -8.92 21.07
C TRP A 134 -3.13 -9.26 21.46
N LYS A 135 -2.83 -9.36 22.76
CA LYS A 135 -1.50 -9.77 23.22
C LYS A 135 -1.13 -11.17 22.74
N VAL A 136 -2.08 -12.11 22.79
CA VAL A 136 -1.89 -13.46 22.24
C VAL A 136 -1.66 -13.41 20.73
N ALA A 137 -2.42 -12.57 20.03
CA ALA A 137 -2.27 -12.39 18.59
C ALA A 137 -0.89 -11.87 18.22
N VAL A 138 -0.38 -10.82 18.90
CA VAL A 138 0.95 -10.26 18.62
C VAL A 138 2.06 -11.27 18.93
N ALA A 139 1.91 -12.09 19.96
CA ALA A 139 2.83 -13.19 20.23
C ALA A 139 2.83 -14.23 19.07
N ASN A 140 1.65 -14.52 18.49
CA ASN A 140 1.54 -15.36 17.30
C ASN A 140 2.19 -14.71 16.07
N PHE A 141 2.07 -13.39 15.88
CA PHE A 141 2.72 -12.69 14.76
C PHE A 141 4.24 -12.85 14.82
N ASN A 142 4.85 -12.67 15.98
CA ASN A 142 6.28 -12.92 16.19
C ASN A 142 6.66 -14.36 15.83
N ARG A 143 5.90 -15.33 16.33
CA ARG A 143 6.13 -16.76 16.05
C ARG A 143 6.00 -17.07 14.57
N TRP A 144 4.94 -16.60 13.89
CA TRP A 144 4.75 -16.84 12.47
C TRP A 144 5.82 -16.13 11.63
N ALA A 145 6.22 -14.93 12.02
CA ALA A 145 7.30 -14.20 11.34
C ALA A 145 8.63 -14.98 11.39
N GLU A 146 8.97 -15.56 12.53
CA GLU A 146 10.14 -16.44 12.66
C GLU A 146 10.03 -17.71 11.79
N GLN A 147 8.85 -18.35 11.80
CA GLN A 147 8.62 -19.57 11.02
C GLN A 147 8.64 -19.28 9.50
N LEU A 148 8.00 -18.19 9.07
CA LEU A 148 8.02 -17.74 7.68
C LEU A 148 9.43 -17.38 7.23
N LYS A 149 10.23 -16.73 8.08
CA LYS A 149 11.64 -16.42 7.80
C LYS A 149 12.46 -17.68 7.54
N LYS A 150 12.27 -18.72 8.35
CA LYS A 150 12.92 -20.04 8.13
C LYS A 150 12.47 -20.68 6.81
N ALA A 151 11.22 -20.41 6.40
CA ALA A 151 10.70 -20.86 5.12
C ALA A 151 11.12 -19.98 3.93
N GLY A 152 11.88 -18.89 4.14
CA GLY A 152 12.30 -17.94 3.10
C GLY A 152 11.23 -16.93 2.71
N LEU A 153 10.29 -16.65 3.61
CA LEU A 153 9.23 -15.65 3.46
C LEU A 153 9.34 -14.61 4.58
N ASP A 154 8.83 -13.41 4.33
CA ASP A 154 8.66 -12.38 5.34
C ASP A 154 7.19 -12.31 5.83
N PHE A 155 6.98 -11.60 6.93
CA PHE A 155 5.65 -11.36 7.51
C PHE A 155 5.38 -9.86 7.66
N ALA A 156 4.15 -9.44 7.36
CA ALA A 156 3.67 -8.10 7.65
C ALA A 156 2.25 -8.10 8.22
N TYR A 157 1.91 -7.02 8.91
CA TYR A 157 0.57 -6.76 9.42
C TYR A 157 -0.04 -5.58 8.66
N HIS A 158 -1.29 -5.71 8.22
CA HIS A 158 -2.08 -4.66 7.58
C HIS A 158 -3.06 -4.06 8.59
N ASN A 159 -3.07 -2.73 8.70
CA ASN A 159 -3.95 -2.02 9.61
C ASN A 159 -5.27 -1.58 8.97
N HIS A 160 -6.28 -1.50 9.83
CA HIS A 160 -7.52 -0.73 9.62
C HIS A 160 -7.58 0.45 10.61
N ASP A 161 -8.75 1.00 10.82
CA ASP A 161 -8.99 2.08 11.79
C ASP A 161 -9.09 1.56 13.23
N PHE A 162 -9.57 0.33 13.40
CA PHE A 162 -9.84 -0.22 14.73
C PHE A 162 -8.57 -0.40 15.57
N GLU A 163 -7.42 -0.62 14.99
CA GLU A 163 -6.17 -0.73 15.74
C GLU A 163 -5.80 0.58 16.44
N PHE A 164 -6.21 1.70 15.88
CA PHE A 164 -5.95 3.03 16.45
C PHE A 164 -7.06 3.48 17.39
N THR A 165 -8.31 3.12 17.08
CA THR A 165 -9.50 3.58 17.82
C THR A 165 -9.85 2.71 19.00
N THR A 166 -9.51 1.41 18.99
CA THR A 166 -9.70 0.49 20.12
C THR A 166 -8.52 0.62 21.08
N LYS A 167 -8.82 1.10 22.31
CA LYS A 167 -7.79 1.45 23.32
C LYS A 167 -8.08 0.77 24.66
N PRO A 168 -7.93 -0.56 24.75
CA PRO A 168 -8.10 -1.26 26.02
C PRO A 168 -7.02 -0.80 27.03
N GLY A 169 -7.45 -0.34 28.21
CA GLY A 169 -6.53 0.23 29.19
C GLY A 169 -5.89 1.57 28.81
N GLY A 170 -6.42 2.24 27.77
CA GLY A 170 -5.94 3.57 27.31
C GLY A 170 -4.83 3.53 26.27
N VAL A 171 -4.30 2.35 25.92
CA VAL A 171 -3.28 2.17 24.87
C VAL A 171 -3.94 1.57 23.62
N SER A 172 -3.64 2.11 22.43
CA SER A 172 -4.21 1.60 21.20
C SER A 172 -3.67 0.19 20.88
N LEU A 173 -4.49 -0.60 20.18
CA LEU A 173 -4.03 -1.90 19.68
C LEU A 173 -2.82 -1.74 18.75
N TYR A 174 -2.77 -0.64 17.99
CA TYR A 174 -1.64 -0.35 17.11
C TYR A 174 -0.36 -0.06 17.90
N ASP A 175 -0.43 0.76 18.95
CA ASP A 175 0.74 1.03 19.80
C ASP A 175 1.20 -0.23 20.53
N THR A 176 0.27 -1.09 20.97
CA THR A 176 0.59 -2.41 21.54
C THR A 176 1.30 -3.30 20.50
N LEU A 177 0.81 -3.33 19.24
CA LEU A 177 1.48 -4.05 18.15
C LEU A 177 2.91 -3.53 17.95
N LEU A 178 3.10 -2.21 17.93
CA LEU A 178 4.42 -1.62 17.72
C LEU A 178 5.39 -1.92 18.86
N ALA A 179 4.88 -2.00 20.11
CA ALA A 179 5.68 -2.27 21.29
C ALA A 179 6.08 -3.75 21.42
N ASP A 180 5.16 -4.67 21.13
CA ASP A 180 5.30 -6.10 21.45
C ASP A 180 5.75 -6.94 20.24
N ALA A 181 5.58 -6.43 19.01
CA ALA A 181 6.03 -7.14 17.80
C ALA A 181 7.50 -6.82 17.47
N ASP A 182 8.29 -7.87 17.22
CA ASP A 182 9.69 -7.74 16.80
C ASP A 182 9.81 -6.92 15.50
N PRO A 183 10.39 -5.71 15.53
CA PRO A 183 10.47 -4.84 14.37
C PRO A 183 11.39 -5.38 13.26
N ALA A 184 12.27 -6.32 13.57
CA ALA A 184 13.12 -6.96 12.58
C ALA A 184 12.35 -7.99 11.75
N LEU A 185 11.33 -8.63 12.33
CA LEU A 185 10.60 -9.73 11.73
C LEU A 185 9.20 -9.32 11.26
N VAL A 186 8.48 -8.53 12.06
CA VAL A 186 7.12 -8.10 11.77
C VAL A 186 7.15 -6.74 11.07
N LYS A 187 6.95 -6.74 9.76
CA LYS A 187 6.83 -5.52 8.95
C LYS A 187 5.39 -5.00 8.97
N LEU A 188 5.18 -3.83 8.41
CA LEU A 188 3.89 -3.17 8.36
C LEU A 188 3.50 -2.95 6.89
N GLU A 189 2.29 -3.31 6.56
CA GLU A 189 1.60 -2.81 5.38
C GLU A 189 0.70 -1.68 5.86
N LEU A 190 1.09 -0.44 5.55
CA LEU A 190 0.41 0.74 6.05
C LEU A 190 -0.73 1.14 5.11
N ASP A 191 -1.95 0.97 5.57
CA ASP A 191 -3.12 1.49 4.87
C ASP A 191 -3.34 2.97 5.21
N LEU A 192 -3.10 3.82 4.22
CA LEU A 192 -3.12 5.27 4.37
C LEU A 192 -4.53 5.82 4.63
N PHE A 193 -5.56 5.20 4.02
CA PHE A 193 -6.95 5.59 4.23
C PHE A 193 -7.38 5.34 5.68
N TRP A 194 -7.12 4.13 6.18
CA TRP A 194 -7.59 3.72 7.50
C TRP A 194 -6.87 4.48 8.62
N VAL A 195 -5.59 4.79 8.45
CA VAL A 195 -4.86 5.68 9.37
C VAL A 195 -5.56 7.04 9.47
N ILE A 196 -5.85 7.67 8.32
CA ILE A 196 -6.51 8.98 8.27
C ILE A 196 -7.97 8.88 8.77
N ALA A 197 -8.68 7.80 8.48
CA ALA A 197 -10.03 7.56 8.97
C ALA A 197 -10.09 7.46 10.49
N ALA A 198 -9.04 6.92 11.11
CA ALA A 198 -8.87 6.86 12.56
C ALA A 198 -8.49 8.21 13.19
N GLY A 199 -8.23 9.25 12.38
CA GLY A 199 -7.78 10.56 12.86
C GLY A 199 -6.28 10.67 13.11
N GLU A 200 -5.50 9.70 12.64
CA GLU A 200 -4.05 9.65 12.81
C GLU A 200 -3.30 10.22 11.59
N ASP A 201 -2.04 10.60 11.77
CA ASP A 201 -1.16 11.11 10.69
C ASP A 201 -0.25 10.00 10.16
N PRO A 202 -0.41 9.56 8.89
CA PRO A 202 0.46 8.56 8.28
C PRO A 202 1.94 8.95 8.33
N LYS A 203 2.26 10.24 8.19
CA LYS A 203 3.66 10.71 8.25
C LYS A 203 4.27 10.57 9.64
N ALA A 204 3.48 10.78 10.69
CA ALA A 204 3.93 10.54 12.06
C ALA A 204 4.21 9.05 12.29
N ILE A 205 3.36 8.15 11.77
CA ILE A 205 3.56 6.71 11.85
C ILE A 205 4.84 6.29 11.11
N ILE A 206 5.04 6.78 9.88
CA ILE A 206 6.23 6.49 9.09
C ILE A 206 7.51 6.92 9.84
N LYS A 207 7.52 8.14 10.38
CA LYS A 207 8.68 8.69 11.10
C LYS A 207 9.02 7.89 12.37
N ARG A 208 8.02 7.32 13.05
CA ARG A 208 8.21 6.46 14.23
C ARG A 208 8.70 5.05 13.87
N ASN A 209 8.53 4.62 12.62
CA ASN A 209 8.81 3.25 12.15
C ASN A 209 9.73 3.23 10.92
N PRO A 210 10.93 3.83 10.97
CA PRO A 210 11.80 3.91 9.81
C PRO A 210 12.25 2.52 9.34
N GLY A 211 12.14 2.27 8.04
CA GLY A 211 12.52 1.00 7.41
C GLY A 211 11.60 -0.19 7.72
N ARG A 212 10.49 0.02 8.45
CA ARG A 212 9.57 -1.04 8.86
C ARG A 212 8.36 -1.19 7.92
N ILE A 213 8.09 -0.18 7.06
CA ILE A 213 6.94 -0.21 6.16
C ILE A 213 7.30 -1.02 4.90
N TYR A 214 6.67 -2.18 4.73
CA TYR A 214 6.85 -3.04 3.56
C TYR A 214 6.10 -2.51 2.35
N ALA A 215 4.82 -2.16 2.52
CA ALA A 215 3.95 -1.68 1.46
C ALA A 215 3.00 -0.58 1.96
N TYR A 216 2.45 0.17 1.00
CA TYR A 216 1.28 1.01 1.25
C TYR A 216 0.06 0.43 0.55
N HIS A 217 -1.08 0.42 1.25
CA HIS A 217 -2.37 0.45 0.60
C HIS A 217 -2.75 1.90 0.32
N VAL A 218 -2.91 2.18 -0.97
CA VAL A 218 -3.22 3.52 -1.48
C VAL A 218 -4.70 3.55 -1.79
N LYS A 219 -5.48 3.89 -0.76
CA LYS A 219 -6.94 4.11 -0.83
C LYS A 219 -7.21 5.59 -0.64
N ASP A 220 -8.06 6.19 -1.49
CA ASP A 220 -8.39 7.61 -1.39
C ASP A 220 -9.75 7.82 -0.73
N ARG A 221 -9.93 9.04 -0.19
CA ARG A 221 -11.05 9.40 0.67
C ARG A 221 -11.66 10.73 0.21
N THR A 222 -12.97 10.76 0.05
CA THR A 222 -13.73 12.01 -0.15
C THR A 222 -13.74 12.85 1.13
N ALA A 223 -14.08 14.12 1.03
CA ALA A 223 -14.17 15.01 2.18
C ALA A 223 -15.21 14.54 3.23
N ASP A 224 -16.27 13.85 2.80
CA ASP A 224 -17.27 13.24 3.69
C ASP A 224 -16.90 11.84 4.20
N GLY A 225 -15.68 11.40 3.93
CA GLY A 225 -15.11 10.19 4.54
C GLY A 225 -15.32 8.88 3.78
N LYS A 226 -15.92 8.91 2.58
CA LYS A 226 -16.14 7.70 1.77
C LYS A 226 -14.92 7.34 0.95
N MET A 227 -14.75 6.06 0.65
CA MET A 227 -13.72 5.62 -0.29
C MET A 227 -14.04 6.07 -1.71
N THR A 228 -12.99 6.39 -2.47
CA THR A 228 -13.09 6.78 -3.87
C THR A 228 -11.83 6.38 -4.64
N SER A 229 -11.87 6.48 -5.96
CA SER A 229 -10.68 6.24 -6.79
C SER A 229 -9.54 7.16 -6.40
N VAL A 230 -8.32 6.65 -6.39
CA VAL A 230 -7.11 7.44 -6.11
C VAL A 230 -7.03 8.67 -7.02
N GLY A 231 -6.90 9.84 -6.42
CA GLY A 231 -6.88 11.15 -7.09
C GLY A 231 -8.24 11.78 -7.30
N LYS A 232 -9.30 11.19 -6.76
CA LYS A 232 -10.64 11.78 -6.71
C LYS A 232 -11.03 12.22 -5.29
N GLY A 233 -10.20 11.92 -4.31
CA GLY A 233 -10.38 12.29 -2.92
C GLY A 233 -9.51 13.45 -2.48
N VAL A 234 -9.27 13.52 -1.18
CA VAL A 234 -8.60 14.64 -0.51
C VAL A 234 -7.26 14.25 0.11
N ILE A 235 -6.82 13.00 0.00
CA ILE A 235 -5.54 12.56 0.57
C ILE A 235 -4.39 13.08 -0.29
N ASP A 236 -3.46 13.83 0.33
CA ASP A 236 -2.25 14.28 -0.34
C ASP A 236 -1.18 13.19 -0.32
N PHE A 237 -1.29 12.25 -1.25
CA PHE A 237 -0.31 11.17 -1.41
C PHE A 237 1.07 11.69 -1.80
N ALA A 238 1.14 12.81 -2.54
CA ALA A 238 2.44 13.38 -2.94
C ALA A 238 3.24 13.81 -1.70
N ASP A 239 2.59 14.44 -0.72
CA ASP A 239 3.23 14.82 0.54
C ASP A 239 3.62 13.59 1.38
N ILE A 240 2.75 12.58 1.49
CA ILE A 240 3.06 11.33 2.21
C ILE A 240 4.28 10.63 1.56
N PHE A 241 4.33 10.55 0.24
CA PHE A 241 5.37 9.83 -0.50
C PHE A 241 6.75 10.50 -0.43
N THR A 242 6.84 11.76 0.04
CA THR A 242 8.14 12.39 0.37
C THR A 242 8.92 11.58 1.42
N LEU A 243 8.23 10.76 2.21
CA LEU A 243 8.80 9.90 3.24
C LEU A 243 9.08 8.46 2.80
N ASN A 244 8.95 8.13 1.51
CA ASN A 244 9.19 6.77 1.00
C ASN A 244 10.57 6.21 1.36
N GLY A 245 11.60 7.06 1.35
CA GLY A 245 12.96 6.68 1.77
C GLY A 245 13.03 6.34 3.25
N THR A 246 12.38 7.14 4.11
CA THR A 246 12.29 6.87 5.55
C THR A 246 11.48 5.61 5.84
N ALA A 247 10.36 5.43 5.15
CA ALA A 247 9.49 4.27 5.30
C ALA A 247 10.19 2.94 4.93
N GLY A 248 11.08 2.98 3.92
CA GLY A 248 11.67 1.78 3.32
C GLY A 248 10.69 1.02 2.43
N VAL A 249 9.57 1.66 2.05
CA VAL A 249 8.46 1.03 1.31
C VAL A 249 8.93 0.45 -0.01
N LYS A 250 8.44 -0.76 -0.32
CA LYS A 250 8.78 -1.50 -1.54
C LYS A 250 7.64 -1.50 -2.55
N HIS A 251 6.40 -1.62 -2.09
CA HIS A 251 5.21 -1.84 -2.92
C HIS A 251 4.11 -0.81 -2.64
N PHE A 252 3.29 -0.55 -3.65
CA PHE A 252 2.18 0.41 -3.61
C PHE A 252 0.97 -0.28 -4.23
N TYR A 253 0.04 -0.71 -3.40
CA TYR A 253 -1.17 -1.37 -3.85
C TYR A 253 -2.35 -0.40 -3.84
N VAL A 254 -2.92 -0.16 -5.02
CA VAL A 254 -4.22 0.50 -5.12
C VAL A 254 -5.27 -0.41 -4.51
N GLU A 255 -6.13 0.15 -3.67
CA GLU A 255 -7.29 -0.57 -3.17
C GLU A 255 -8.48 0.37 -2.98
N ASN A 256 -9.69 -0.20 -3.14
CA ASN A 256 -10.96 0.42 -2.79
C ASN A 256 -11.94 -0.69 -2.38
N ASP A 257 -12.23 -0.80 -1.08
CA ASP A 257 -13.12 -1.83 -0.52
C ASP A 257 -14.56 -1.65 -0.98
N GLN A 258 -14.92 -0.43 -1.40
CA GLN A 258 -16.24 -0.01 -1.85
C GLN A 258 -16.28 0.30 -3.35
N SER A 259 -15.32 -0.25 -4.12
CA SER A 259 -15.25 -0.01 -5.56
C SER A 259 -16.58 -0.33 -6.22
N PRO A 260 -17.19 0.63 -6.96
CA PRO A 260 -18.48 0.40 -7.57
C PRO A 260 -18.37 -0.43 -8.84
N ALA A 261 -19.37 -1.29 -9.08
CA ALA A 261 -19.48 -1.96 -10.38
C ALA A 261 -19.57 -0.91 -11.53
N PRO A 262 -18.91 -1.15 -12.68
CA PRO A 262 -18.23 -2.37 -13.11
C PRO A 262 -16.75 -2.50 -12.69
N TYR A 263 -16.29 -1.83 -11.66
CA TYR A 263 -14.96 -1.88 -11.01
C TYR A 263 -13.78 -1.35 -11.86
N LEU A 264 -13.71 -1.69 -13.15
CA LEU A 264 -12.57 -1.34 -14.01
C LEU A 264 -12.33 0.18 -14.14
N PRO A 265 -13.34 1.05 -14.27
CA PRO A 265 -13.13 2.49 -14.32
C PRO A 265 -12.45 3.06 -13.06
N ASP A 266 -12.77 2.50 -11.89
CA ASP A 266 -12.16 2.87 -10.62
C ASP A 266 -10.66 2.58 -10.64
N ILE A 267 -10.28 1.33 -10.89
CA ILE A 267 -8.86 0.92 -10.90
C ILE A 267 -8.07 1.56 -12.05
N GLN A 268 -8.71 1.90 -13.20
CA GLN A 268 -8.08 2.66 -14.28
C GLN A 268 -7.75 4.10 -13.85
N THR A 269 -8.69 4.78 -13.18
CA THR A 269 -8.50 6.13 -12.65
C THR A 269 -7.39 6.15 -11.61
N SER A 270 -7.42 5.21 -10.69
CA SER A 270 -6.44 5.06 -9.62
C SER A 270 -5.03 4.78 -10.17
N PHE A 271 -4.92 3.86 -11.13
CA PHE A 271 -3.66 3.58 -11.82
C PHE A 271 -3.08 4.82 -12.50
N ALA A 272 -3.90 5.53 -13.28
CA ALA A 272 -3.46 6.71 -14.02
C ALA A 272 -2.97 7.83 -13.08
N THR A 273 -3.62 8.01 -11.92
CA THR A 273 -3.21 8.98 -10.92
C THR A 273 -1.91 8.58 -10.23
N LEU A 274 -1.83 7.35 -9.73
CA LEU A 274 -0.65 6.87 -9.02
C LEU A 274 0.59 6.81 -9.92
N SER A 275 0.41 6.53 -11.22
CA SER A 275 1.49 6.56 -12.22
C SER A 275 2.14 7.94 -12.31
N ARG A 276 1.35 9.02 -12.22
CA ARG A 276 1.87 10.41 -12.25
C ARG A 276 2.55 10.82 -10.94
N LEU A 277 2.01 10.38 -9.80
CA LEU A 277 2.55 10.72 -8.48
C LEU A 277 3.92 10.07 -8.19
N ARG A 278 4.28 9.06 -8.95
CA ARG A 278 5.50 8.26 -8.74
C ARG A 278 6.57 8.48 -9.79
N ALA A 279 6.27 9.32 -10.75
CA ALA A 279 7.20 9.64 -11.84
C ALA A 279 8.46 10.40 -11.35
#